data_50f6468fc1117bb5888a1659f5ecb928
#
_entry.id   50f6468fc1117bb5888a1659f5ecb928
#
_cell.length_a   1.000
_cell.length_b   1.000
_cell.length_c   1.000
_cell.angle_alpha   90.00
_cell.angle_beta   90.00
_cell.angle_gamma   90.00
#
_symmetry.space_group_name_H-M   'P 1'
#
loop_
_entity.id
_entity.type
_entity.pdbx_description
1 polymer ?
#
loop_
_entity_poly.entity_id
_entity_poly.type
_entity_poly.pdbx_seq_one_letter_code
_entity_poly.pdbx_strand_id
1 'polypeptide(L)'
;NEAYNRKQFYHYHLNDYLWHGIDIARYGFLKLRPSISKYKADYEWADLVLCAPGGICMGGFQDWNHLMHLKMAQAFKKPLAYYGRSFGPFPTETESNRKFKEVSMEMLNYFSFLSIRDHKTEVLADELGISYISSIDSAFLDSPKVEIPYELKYVIGNKPYMVFVPNYLLWHYAYKGRISHETVINFYCKVMDEIWAANPELNILMLPQLFCGREYALNDVELFRDLAKAKNDSRIIITADCYSSDIQQTLISKAKYVIGARYHSIVFALNQGVPCIALSYEHKMAGLLETLDKTEWCIEFSKTLDSEKNQEKCLEQIRKLIP
;
A
#
# COMPACT_ATOMS: atom_id res chain seq x y z
N ASN A 1 -13.89 -8.37 3.95
CA ASN A 1 -13.54 -9.14 5.12
C ASN A 1 -14.32 -8.75 6.36
N GLU A 2 -15.65 -8.72 6.21
CA GLU A 2 -16.59 -8.30 7.25
C GLU A 2 -16.50 -9.20 8.50
N ALA A 3 -16.32 -10.51 8.32
CA ALA A 3 -16.17 -11.47 9.43
C ALA A 3 -14.86 -11.24 10.21
N TYR A 4 -13.76 -10.89 9.54
CA TYR A 4 -12.48 -10.57 10.17
C TYR A 4 -12.58 -9.25 10.94
N ASN A 5 -13.14 -8.21 10.34
CA ASN A 5 -13.35 -6.91 10.99
C ASN A 5 -14.30 -7.03 12.18
N ARG A 6 -15.36 -7.85 12.09
CA ARG A 6 -16.29 -8.12 13.18
C ARG A 6 -15.58 -8.82 14.35
N LYS A 7 -14.74 -9.82 14.08
CA LYS A 7 -13.95 -10.50 15.12
C LYS A 7 -12.95 -9.54 15.79
N GLN A 8 -12.26 -8.72 15.04
CA GLN A 8 -11.36 -7.70 15.59
C GLN A 8 -12.11 -6.66 16.40
N PHE A 9 -13.27 -6.20 15.93
CA PHE A 9 -14.14 -5.27 16.62
C PHE A 9 -14.58 -5.80 18.00
N TYR A 10 -15.03 -7.05 18.10
CA TYR A 10 -15.38 -7.66 19.39
C TYR A 10 -14.17 -7.79 20.31
N HIS A 11 -13.01 -8.15 19.78
CA HIS A 11 -11.77 -8.18 20.55
C HIS A 11 -11.39 -6.79 21.08
N TYR A 12 -11.55 -5.76 20.27
CA TYR A 12 -11.29 -4.39 20.67
C TYR A 12 -12.25 -3.94 21.77
N HIS A 13 -13.56 -4.15 21.60
CA HIS A 13 -14.55 -3.78 22.62
C HIS A 13 -14.32 -4.47 23.96
N LEU A 14 -14.00 -5.76 23.93
CA LEU A 14 -13.64 -6.47 25.15
C LEU A 14 -12.39 -5.86 25.79
N ASN A 15 -11.42 -5.48 24.97
CA ASN A 15 -10.21 -4.81 25.42
C ASN A 15 -10.51 -3.40 25.94
N ASP A 16 -11.32 -2.61 25.21
CA ASP A 16 -11.72 -1.24 25.60
C ASP A 16 -12.42 -1.25 26.96
N TYR A 17 -13.38 -2.15 27.17
CA TYR A 17 -14.05 -2.34 28.45
C TYR A 17 -13.07 -2.66 29.59
N LEU A 18 -12.07 -3.52 29.32
CA LEU A 18 -11.04 -3.91 30.28
C LEU A 18 -9.98 -2.81 30.49
N TRP A 19 -9.77 -1.92 29.48
CA TRP A 19 -8.81 -0.81 29.55
C TRP A 19 -9.36 0.42 30.27
N HIS A 20 -10.65 0.69 30.18
CA HIS A 20 -11.31 1.81 30.87
C HIS A 20 -11.73 1.48 32.31
N GLY A 21 -11.64 0.22 32.70
CA GLY A 21 -11.76 -0.19 34.11
C GLY A 21 -10.48 0.08 34.90
N ILE A 22 -10.58 0.23 36.20
CA ILE A 22 -9.56 0.51 37.22
C ILE A 22 -8.14 0.06 36.84
N ASP A 23 -7.10 0.84 37.16
CA ASP A 23 -5.68 0.56 36.84
C ASP A 23 -5.19 -0.87 37.19
N ILE A 24 -5.74 -1.47 38.23
CA ILE A 24 -5.44 -2.86 38.64
C ILE A 24 -6.00 -3.87 37.61
N ALA A 25 -7.14 -3.59 37.00
CA ALA A 25 -7.71 -4.46 35.94
C ALA A 25 -6.88 -4.39 34.65
N ARG A 26 -6.21 -3.28 34.36
CA ARG A 26 -5.27 -3.16 33.24
C ARG A 26 -4.18 -4.21 33.33
N TYR A 27 -3.44 -4.24 34.43
CA TYR A 27 -2.34 -5.18 34.64
C TYR A 27 -2.82 -6.63 34.75
N GLY A 28 -3.97 -6.87 35.37
CA GLY A 28 -4.60 -8.19 35.46
C GLY A 28 -5.00 -8.71 34.08
N PHE A 29 -5.58 -7.86 33.24
CA PHE A 29 -5.96 -8.22 31.87
C PHE A 29 -4.76 -8.56 30.97
N LEU A 30 -3.68 -7.77 31.03
CA LEU A 30 -2.45 -8.06 30.31
C LEU A 30 -1.87 -9.42 30.70
N LYS A 31 -2.05 -9.88 31.95
CA LYS A 31 -1.69 -11.22 32.40
C LYS A 31 -2.62 -12.30 31.85
N LEU A 32 -3.92 -12.00 31.70
CA LEU A 32 -4.91 -12.94 31.16
C LEU A 32 -4.82 -13.15 29.65
N ARG A 33 -4.12 -12.27 28.91
CA ARG A 33 -3.92 -12.36 27.45
C ARG A 33 -2.43 -12.42 27.11
N PRO A 34 -1.85 -13.63 26.99
CA PRO A 34 -0.42 -13.79 26.69
C PRO A 34 0.05 -13.09 25.43
N SER A 35 -0.82 -12.97 24.42
CA SER A 35 -0.51 -12.27 23.16
C SER A 35 -0.32 -10.75 23.32
N ILE A 36 -0.91 -10.16 24.33
CA ILE A 36 -0.79 -8.72 24.65
C ILE A 36 0.28 -8.51 25.71
N SER A 37 0.34 -9.40 26.73
CA SER A 37 1.28 -9.29 27.84
C SER A 37 2.75 -9.30 27.40
N LYS A 38 3.05 -9.95 26.27
CA LYS A 38 4.42 -9.98 25.71
C LYS A 38 4.92 -8.56 25.33
N TYR A 39 4.02 -7.64 24.97
CA TYR A 39 4.39 -6.26 24.61
C TYR A 39 4.50 -5.34 25.82
N LYS A 40 4.05 -5.77 27.01
CA LYS A 40 4.06 -4.91 28.21
C LYS A 40 5.45 -4.38 28.52
N ALA A 41 6.45 -5.26 28.54
CA ALA A 41 7.83 -4.89 28.83
C ALA A 41 8.39 -3.88 27.82
N ASP A 42 8.04 -4.02 26.54
CA ASP A 42 8.46 -3.12 25.47
C ASP A 42 7.87 -1.72 25.69
N TYR A 43 6.56 -1.62 26.03
CA TYR A 43 5.92 -0.33 26.30
C TYR A 43 6.41 0.31 27.61
N GLU A 44 6.71 -0.49 28.65
CA GLU A 44 7.30 0.02 29.89
C GLU A 44 8.70 0.58 29.65
N TRP A 45 9.48 -0.11 28.84
CA TRP A 45 10.86 0.26 28.51
C TRP A 45 10.96 1.46 27.57
N ALA A 46 10.08 1.59 26.59
CA ALA A 46 10.15 2.60 25.56
C ALA A 46 9.99 4.02 26.11
N ASP A 47 10.79 4.98 25.64
CA ASP A 47 10.59 6.41 25.87
C ASP A 47 9.66 7.05 24.84
N LEU A 48 9.61 6.47 23.63
CA LEU A 48 8.80 6.89 22.50
C LEU A 48 8.30 5.67 21.73
N VAL A 49 7.06 5.69 21.30
CA VAL A 49 6.52 4.72 20.35
C VAL A 49 6.42 5.36 18.98
N LEU A 50 7.22 4.87 18.04
CA LEU A 50 7.24 5.34 16.67
C LEU A 50 6.48 4.37 15.75
N CYS A 51 5.45 4.86 15.09
CA CYS A 51 4.74 4.10 14.08
C CYS A 51 5.43 4.25 12.72
N ALA A 52 5.70 3.11 12.09
CA ALA A 52 6.30 3.08 10.76
C ALA A 52 5.39 3.75 9.71
N PRO A 53 5.96 4.36 8.67
CA PRO A 53 5.20 4.92 7.54
C PRO A 53 4.22 3.91 6.95
N GLY A 54 3.07 4.38 6.53
CA GLY A 54 2.09 3.49 5.92
C GLY A 54 0.74 4.13 5.67
N GLY A 55 -0.13 3.47 4.92
CA GLY A 55 -1.44 4.00 4.52
C GLY A 55 -2.60 3.04 4.74
N ILE A 56 -2.40 1.87 5.38
CA ILE A 56 -3.42 0.82 5.39
C ILE A 56 -4.27 0.83 6.66
N CYS A 57 -3.66 0.98 7.82
CA CYS A 57 -4.28 0.60 9.10
C CYS A 57 -5.41 1.53 9.58
N MET A 58 -5.52 2.76 9.09
CA MET A 58 -6.48 3.76 9.56
C MET A 58 -7.29 4.33 8.39
N GLY A 59 -8.43 3.73 8.07
CA GLY A 59 -9.28 4.17 6.97
C GLY A 59 -10.26 3.09 6.54
N GLY A 60 -10.46 2.95 5.23
CA GLY A 60 -11.33 1.91 4.66
C GLY A 60 -10.93 0.48 5.03
N PHE A 61 -9.63 0.24 5.20
CA PHE A 61 -9.13 -0.95 5.87
C PHE A 61 -8.99 -0.68 7.38
N GLN A 62 -9.84 -1.34 8.16
CA GLN A 62 -9.94 -1.14 9.61
C GLN A 62 -9.05 -2.14 10.35
N ASP A 63 -7.84 -1.73 10.71
CA ASP A 63 -6.95 -2.56 11.51
C ASP A 63 -7.11 -2.26 13.01
N TRP A 64 -7.99 -3.00 13.66
CA TRP A 64 -8.24 -2.90 15.09
C TRP A 64 -7.05 -3.31 15.95
N ASN A 65 -6.18 -4.20 15.45
CA ASN A 65 -4.95 -4.54 16.17
C ASN A 65 -3.99 -3.35 16.20
N HIS A 66 -3.89 -2.62 15.09
CA HIS A 66 -3.10 -1.39 15.05
C HIS A 66 -3.61 -0.37 16.07
N LEU A 67 -4.92 -0.08 16.06
CA LEU A 67 -5.52 0.83 17.04
C LEU A 67 -5.30 0.35 18.49
N MET A 68 -5.37 -0.96 18.75
CA MET A 68 -5.07 -1.52 20.08
C MET A 68 -3.63 -1.19 20.50
N HIS A 69 -2.65 -1.31 19.61
CA HIS A 69 -1.26 -0.97 19.93
C HIS A 69 -1.09 0.52 20.22
N LEU A 70 -1.78 1.41 19.49
CA LEU A 70 -1.79 2.84 19.78
C LEU A 70 -2.42 3.12 21.17
N LYS A 71 -3.55 2.48 21.49
CA LYS A 71 -4.19 2.58 22.82
C LYS A 71 -3.30 2.05 23.93
N MET A 72 -2.50 1.00 23.69
CA MET A 72 -1.49 0.54 24.65
C MET A 72 -0.46 1.64 24.95
N ALA A 73 0.10 2.26 23.93
CA ALA A 73 1.03 3.37 24.14
C ALA A 73 0.40 4.51 24.96
N GLN A 74 -0.84 4.89 24.65
CA GLN A 74 -1.60 5.88 25.42
C GLN A 74 -1.79 5.43 26.89
N ALA A 75 -2.17 4.18 27.13
CA ALA A 75 -2.37 3.64 28.48
C ALA A 75 -1.08 3.61 29.30
N PHE A 76 0.07 3.36 28.68
CA PHE A 76 1.38 3.48 29.29
C PHE A 76 1.93 4.91 29.31
N LYS A 77 1.12 5.91 28.90
CA LYS A 77 1.47 7.34 28.84
C LYS A 77 2.75 7.61 28.05
N LYS A 78 2.94 6.83 26.96
CA LYS A 78 4.11 7.01 26.09
C LYS A 78 3.80 8.00 24.98
N PRO A 79 4.72 8.92 24.66
CA PRO A 79 4.61 9.74 23.46
C PRO A 79 4.48 8.85 22.23
N LEU A 80 3.59 9.26 21.30
CA LEU A 80 3.39 8.60 20.03
C LEU A 80 3.88 9.49 18.90
N ALA A 81 4.62 8.94 17.96
CA ALA A 81 4.98 9.59 16.71
C ALA A 81 4.53 8.75 15.50
N TYR A 82 4.03 9.41 14.49
CA TYR A 82 3.71 8.80 13.20
C TYR A 82 4.41 9.58 12.09
N TYR A 83 5.30 8.93 11.38
CA TYR A 83 6.02 9.54 10.26
C TYR A 83 5.43 9.08 8.92
N GLY A 84 5.21 10.03 7.99
CA GLY A 84 4.79 9.72 6.63
C GLY A 84 3.47 8.95 6.54
N ARG A 85 2.44 9.38 7.25
CA ARG A 85 1.16 8.70 7.32
C ARG A 85 0.23 9.09 6.17
N SER A 86 -0.49 8.08 5.64
CA SER A 86 -1.76 8.27 4.93
C SER A 86 -2.87 7.62 5.75
N PHE A 87 -4.04 8.26 5.85
CA PHE A 87 -5.22 7.70 6.52
C PHE A 87 -6.52 8.10 5.79
N GLY A 88 -7.62 7.45 6.19
CA GLY A 88 -8.93 7.66 5.60
C GLY A 88 -9.11 6.93 4.25
N PRO A 89 -10.24 7.15 3.55
CA PRO A 89 -11.45 7.72 4.14
C PRO A 89 -12.02 6.84 5.25
N PHE A 90 -12.81 7.44 6.15
CA PHE A 90 -13.45 6.71 7.25
C PHE A 90 -14.92 6.44 6.92
N PRO A 91 -15.29 5.21 6.52
CA PRO A 91 -16.69 4.84 6.34
C PRO A 91 -17.46 4.94 7.65
N THR A 92 -18.79 5.18 7.59
CA THR A 92 -19.66 5.39 8.75
C THR A 92 -20.97 4.58 8.70
N GLU A 93 -21.11 3.69 7.73
CA GLU A 93 -22.37 2.96 7.44
C GLU A 93 -22.75 1.99 8.55
N THR A 94 -21.75 1.34 9.16
CA THR A 94 -21.96 0.37 10.23
C THR A 94 -21.53 0.93 11.59
N GLU A 95 -22.01 0.30 12.67
CA GLU A 95 -21.58 0.61 14.03
C GLU A 95 -20.06 0.44 14.19
N SER A 96 -19.50 -0.66 13.67
CA SER A 96 -18.06 -0.90 13.66
C SER A 96 -17.28 0.21 12.94
N ASN A 97 -17.81 0.70 11.80
CA ASN A 97 -17.18 1.78 11.05
C ASN A 97 -17.16 3.07 11.87
N ARG A 98 -18.28 3.43 12.48
CA ARG A 98 -18.38 4.64 13.32
C ARG A 98 -17.44 4.57 14.53
N LYS A 99 -17.40 3.42 15.21
CA LYS A 99 -16.51 3.23 16.36
C LYS A 99 -15.03 3.23 15.93
N PHE A 100 -14.69 2.65 14.79
CA PHE A 100 -13.33 2.70 14.26
C PHE A 100 -12.91 4.14 13.97
N LYS A 101 -13.78 4.94 13.35
CA LYS A 101 -13.52 6.37 13.11
C LYS A 101 -13.31 7.12 14.44
N GLU A 102 -14.21 6.94 15.41
CA GLU A 102 -14.13 7.58 16.74
C GLU A 102 -12.76 7.33 17.39
N VAL A 103 -12.35 6.05 17.49
CA VAL A 103 -11.08 5.69 18.10
C VAL A 103 -9.89 6.17 17.29
N SER A 104 -10.00 6.14 15.96
CA SER A 104 -8.96 6.69 15.08
C SER A 104 -8.78 8.18 15.32
N MET A 105 -9.87 8.95 15.46
CA MET A 105 -9.83 10.38 15.79
C MET A 105 -9.19 10.65 17.15
N GLU A 106 -9.56 9.86 18.16
CA GLU A 106 -8.92 9.95 19.48
C GLU A 106 -7.41 9.75 19.38
N MET A 107 -6.98 8.72 18.65
CA MET A 107 -5.56 8.42 18.53
C MET A 107 -4.81 9.44 17.66
N LEU A 108 -5.40 9.93 16.56
CA LEU A 108 -4.80 10.98 15.73
C LEU A 108 -4.56 12.27 16.54
N ASN A 109 -5.44 12.62 17.48
CA ASN A 109 -5.26 13.74 18.39
C ASN A 109 -4.29 13.46 19.54
N TYR A 110 -3.99 12.21 19.84
CA TYR A 110 -3.05 11.85 20.89
C TYR A 110 -1.59 11.89 20.43
N PHE A 111 -1.31 11.84 19.13
CA PHE A 111 0.05 11.86 18.61
C PHE A 111 0.79 13.14 19.03
N SER A 112 1.98 12.96 19.58
CA SER A 112 2.92 14.07 19.86
C SER A 112 3.57 14.59 18.59
N PHE A 113 3.67 13.73 17.56
CA PHE A 113 4.18 14.04 16.23
C PHE A 113 3.40 13.23 15.20
N LEU A 114 2.78 13.91 14.24
CA LEU A 114 2.10 13.31 13.11
C LEU A 114 2.55 14.01 11.84
N SER A 115 3.16 13.29 10.91
CA SER A 115 3.42 13.82 9.59
C SER A 115 2.65 13.06 8.50
N ILE A 116 2.13 13.79 7.53
CA ILE A 116 1.32 13.29 6.42
C ILE A 116 2.13 13.42 5.13
N ARG A 117 2.04 12.40 4.27
CA ARG A 117 2.87 12.26 3.07
C ARG A 117 2.14 12.48 1.75
N ASP A 118 0.85 12.78 1.76
CA ASP A 118 0.05 12.98 0.55
C ASP A 118 -1.05 14.03 0.75
N HIS A 119 -1.27 14.82 -0.29
CA HIS A 119 -2.19 15.95 -0.27
C HIS A 119 -3.64 15.56 0.07
N LYS A 120 -4.12 14.41 -0.40
CA LYS A 120 -5.52 14.00 -0.12
C LYS A 120 -5.74 13.66 1.36
N THR A 121 -4.73 13.12 2.02
CA THR A 121 -4.77 12.91 3.46
C THR A 121 -4.64 14.23 4.22
N GLU A 122 -3.89 15.21 3.72
CA GLU A 122 -3.80 16.56 4.30
C GLU A 122 -5.16 17.26 4.27
N VAL A 123 -5.83 17.28 3.11
CA VAL A 123 -7.19 17.83 2.97
C VAL A 123 -8.15 17.18 3.97
N LEU A 124 -8.11 15.86 4.09
CA LEU A 124 -8.96 15.15 5.06
C LEU A 124 -8.59 15.50 6.51
N ALA A 125 -7.31 15.68 6.82
CA ALA A 125 -6.87 16.08 8.15
C ALA A 125 -7.39 17.49 8.52
N ASP A 126 -7.32 18.43 7.57
CA ASP A 126 -7.87 19.78 7.74
C ASP A 126 -9.38 19.76 7.99
N GLU A 127 -10.14 18.97 7.20
CA GLU A 127 -11.58 18.77 7.37
C GLU A 127 -11.93 18.17 8.76
N LEU A 128 -11.05 17.33 9.30
CA LEU A 128 -11.23 16.68 10.61
C LEU A 128 -10.63 17.45 11.78
N GLY A 129 -9.96 18.57 11.52
CA GLY A 129 -9.32 19.40 12.54
C GLY A 129 -8.11 18.70 13.21
N ILE A 130 -7.42 17.83 12.49
CA ILE A 130 -6.23 17.09 12.95
C ILE A 130 -4.97 17.91 12.65
N SER A 131 -4.16 18.20 13.69
CA SER A 131 -2.87 18.87 13.52
C SER A 131 -1.83 17.92 12.96
N TYR A 132 -1.06 18.36 11.97
CA TYR A 132 -0.02 17.55 11.31
C TYR A 132 1.12 18.44 10.78
N ILE A 133 2.17 17.76 10.31
CA ILE A 133 3.27 18.35 9.55
C ILE A 133 3.27 17.72 8.16
N SER A 134 3.28 18.53 7.12
CA SER A 134 3.45 18.04 5.74
C SER A 134 4.81 17.39 5.57
N SER A 135 4.85 16.23 4.93
CA SER A 135 6.07 15.47 4.67
C SER A 135 5.96 14.72 3.35
N ILE A 136 6.97 13.91 3.06
CA ILE A 136 6.97 12.98 1.94
C ILE A 136 7.11 11.55 2.45
N ASP A 137 6.93 10.58 1.58
CA ASP A 137 7.19 9.17 1.91
C ASP A 137 8.65 8.99 2.31
N SER A 138 8.90 8.17 3.35
CA SER A 138 10.26 7.92 3.85
C SER A 138 11.19 7.33 2.79
N ALA A 139 10.66 6.68 1.76
CA ALA A 139 11.47 6.15 0.67
C ALA A 139 12.19 7.23 -0.15
N PHE A 140 11.77 8.51 -0.06
CA PHE A 140 12.47 9.63 -0.68
C PHE A 140 13.67 10.14 0.13
N LEU A 141 13.87 9.65 1.35
CA LEU A 141 15.01 10.04 2.21
C LEU A 141 16.32 9.36 1.80
N ASP A 142 16.24 8.31 1.01
CA ASP A 142 17.39 7.54 0.55
C ASP A 142 17.22 7.17 -0.93
N SER A 143 18.34 7.09 -1.65
CA SER A 143 18.39 6.64 -3.04
C SER A 143 19.45 5.54 -3.17
N PRO A 144 19.16 4.34 -2.67
CA PRO A 144 20.12 3.26 -2.59
C PRO A 144 20.57 2.80 -3.98
N LYS A 145 21.86 2.53 -4.12
CA LYS A 145 22.48 1.89 -5.29
C LYS A 145 23.29 0.71 -4.80
N VAL A 146 22.61 -0.43 -4.67
CA VAL A 146 23.22 -1.67 -4.21
C VAL A 146 23.57 -2.57 -5.40
N GLU A 147 24.46 -3.52 -5.18
CA GLU A 147 24.76 -4.51 -6.19
C GLU A 147 23.54 -5.44 -6.38
N ILE A 148 23.08 -5.62 -7.63
CA ILE A 148 22.04 -6.56 -7.97
C ILE A 148 22.63 -7.98 -7.86
N PRO A 149 21.97 -8.92 -7.16
CA PRO A 149 22.38 -10.32 -7.07
C PRO A 149 22.67 -10.94 -8.44
N TYR A 150 23.66 -11.81 -8.49
CA TYR A 150 24.12 -12.41 -9.75
C TYR A 150 23.00 -13.17 -10.48
N GLU A 151 22.20 -13.93 -9.75
CA GLU A 151 21.06 -14.69 -10.27
C GLU A 151 20.03 -13.78 -10.94
N LEU A 152 19.77 -12.59 -10.38
CA LEU A 152 18.89 -11.58 -10.99
C LEU A 152 19.52 -10.99 -12.26
N LYS A 153 20.80 -10.64 -12.22
CA LYS A 153 21.51 -10.14 -13.40
C LYS A 153 21.45 -11.17 -14.54
N TYR A 154 21.60 -12.45 -14.20
CA TYR A 154 21.53 -13.53 -15.19
C TYR A 154 20.14 -13.66 -15.83
N VAL A 155 19.08 -13.63 -15.03
CA VAL A 155 17.70 -13.76 -15.51
C VAL A 155 17.25 -12.54 -16.32
N ILE A 156 17.62 -11.33 -15.88
CA ILE A 156 17.27 -10.07 -16.55
C ILE A 156 18.07 -9.93 -17.87
N GLY A 157 19.31 -10.40 -17.87
CA GLY A 157 20.19 -10.30 -19.03
C GLY A 157 20.62 -8.85 -19.34
N ASN A 158 21.02 -8.63 -20.61
CA ASN A 158 21.52 -7.34 -21.07
C ASN A 158 20.52 -6.51 -21.89
N LYS A 159 19.31 -7.05 -22.12
CA LYS A 159 18.28 -6.33 -22.90
C LYS A 159 17.68 -5.19 -22.07
N PRO A 160 17.30 -4.09 -22.69
CA PRO A 160 16.56 -3.04 -22.03
C PRO A 160 15.23 -3.57 -21.52
N TYR A 161 14.76 -3.04 -20.38
CA TYR A 161 13.48 -3.42 -19.78
C TYR A 161 12.73 -2.23 -19.21
N MET A 162 11.44 -2.41 -19.07
CA MET A 162 10.57 -1.59 -18.22
C MET A 162 10.11 -2.42 -17.01
N VAL A 163 9.69 -1.76 -15.95
CA VAL A 163 9.12 -2.43 -14.77
C VAL A 163 7.60 -2.33 -14.80
N PHE A 164 6.92 -3.48 -14.69
CA PHE A 164 5.48 -3.58 -14.61
C PHE A 164 5.05 -4.18 -13.28
N VAL A 165 4.22 -3.46 -12.53
CA VAL A 165 3.75 -3.88 -11.20
C VAL A 165 2.22 -3.86 -11.17
N PRO A 166 1.53 -4.82 -11.82
CA PRO A 166 0.08 -4.95 -11.75
C PRO A 166 -0.37 -5.37 -10.35
N ASN A 167 -1.64 -5.11 -10.00
CA ASN A 167 -2.26 -5.49 -8.74
C ASN A 167 -3.52 -6.32 -8.97
N TYR A 168 -3.66 -7.41 -8.21
CA TYR A 168 -4.86 -8.24 -8.21
C TYR A 168 -5.98 -7.57 -7.40
N LEU A 169 -6.80 -6.77 -8.08
CA LEU A 169 -7.77 -5.87 -7.46
C LEU A 169 -9.09 -6.51 -7.02
N LEU A 170 -9.31 -7.82 -7.23
CA LEU A 170 -10.57 -8.49 -6.88
C LEU A 170 -10.89 -8.45 -5.37
N TRP A 171 -9.90 -8.23 -4.52
CA TRP A 171 -10.09 -8.07 -3.08
C TRP A 171 -10.52 -6.65 -2.69
N HIS A 172 -10.25 -5.67 -3.55
CA HIS A 172 -10.48 -4.25 -3.26
C HIS A 172 -11.97 -3.90 -3.36
N TYR A 173 -12.47 -3.08 -2.45
CA TYR A 173 -13.89 -2.71 -2.38
C TYR A 173 -14.44 -2.15 -3.70
N ALA A 174 -13.61 -1.45 -4.47
CA ALA A 174 -14.00 -0.90 -5.79
C ALA A 174 -14.37 -1.99 -6.81
N TYR A 175 -13.82 -3.22 -6.67
CA TYR A 175 -13.99 -4.28 -7.66
C TYR A 175 -14.58 -5.59 -7.11
N LYS A 176 -14.59 -5.77 -5.80
CA LYS A 176 -15.02 -7.02 -5.16
C LYS A 176 -16.42 -7.45 -5.59
N GLY A 177 -16.51 -8.64 -6.19
CA GLY A 177 -17.78 -9.22 -6.69
C GLY A 177 -18.32 -8.56 -7.98
N ARG A 178 -17.59 -7.63 -8.61
CA ARG A 178 -18.02 -6.90 -9.82
C ARG A 178 -17.31 -7.36 -11.09
N ILE A 179 -16.09 -7.87 -10.95
CA ILE A 179 -15.26 -8.31 -12.08
C ILE A 179 -14.74 -9.73 -11.84
N SER A 180 -14.36 -10.41 -12.93
CA SER A 180 -13.77 -11.75 -12.87
C SER A 180 -12.24 -11.72 -12.88
N HIS A 181 -11.62 -12.84 -12.47
CA HIS A 181 -10.17 -13.05 -12.63
C HIS A 181 -9.74 -12.89 -14.09
N GLU A 182 -10.51 -13.47 -15.01
CA GLU A 182 -10.27 -13.39 -16.44
C GLU A 182 -10.25 -11.94 -16.95
N THR A 183 -11.17 -11.09 -16.46
CA THR A 183 -11.20 -9.66 -16.80
C THR A 183 -9.88 -8.97 -16.41
N VAL A 184 -9.34 -9.27 -15.23
CA VAL A 184 -8.05 -8.72 -14.76
C VAL A 184 -6.90 -9.17 -15.66
N ILE A 185 -6.81 -10.48 -15.94
CA ILE A 185 -5.76 -11.06 -16.79
C ILE A 185 -5.82 -10.47 -18.21
N ASN A 186 -7.00 -10.47 -18.81
CA ASN A 186 -7.18 -9.97 -20.19
C ASN A 186 -6.81 -8.48 -20.30
N PHE A 187 -7.20 -7.66 -19.32
CA PHE A 187 -6.85 -6.26 -19.33
C PHE A 187 -5.33 -6.03 -19.23
N TYR A 188 -4.64 -6.66 -18.28
CA TYR A 188 -3.20 -6.49 -18.14
C TYR A 188 -2.43 -7.09 -19.33
N CYS A 189 -2.95 -8.14 -19.97
CA CYS A 189 -2.40 -8.62 -21.24
C CYS A 189 -2.49 -7.57 -22.35
N LYS A 190 -3.61 -6.81 -22.44
CA LYS A 190 -3.72 -5.68 -23.38
C LYS A 190 -2.74 -4.57 -23.04
N VAL A 191 -2.50 -4.28 -21.75
CA VAL A 191 -1.47 -3.29 -21.34
C VAL A 191 -0.08 -3.73 -21.84
N MET A 192 0.27 -5.01 -21.74
CA MET A 192 1.53 -5.53 -22.29
C MET A 192 1.60 -5.38 -23.81
N ASP A 193 0.48 -5.56 -24.52
CA ASP A 193 0.43 -5.34 -25.97
C ASP A 193 0.72 -3.88 -26.33
N GLU A 194 0.20 -2.92 -25.58
CA GLU A 194 0.52 -1.49 -25.77
C GLU A 194 2.00 -1.19 -25.50
N ILE A 195 2.58 -1.81 -24.46
CA ILE A 195 4.02 -1.68 -24.16
C ILE A 195 4.85 -2.13 -25.35
N TRP A 196 4.56 -3.31 -25.91
CA TRP A 196 5.33 -3.86 -27.04
C TRP A 196 4.99 -3.23 -28.38
N ALA A 197 3.79 -2.70 -28.54
CA ALA A 197 3.46 -1.89 -29.72
C ALA A 197 4.33 -0.62 -29.83
N ALA A 198 4.59 0.02 -28.68
CA ALA A 198 5.46 1.18 -28.61
C ALA A 198 6.95 0.82 -28.58
N ASN A 199 7.31 -0.30 -27.95
CA ASN A 199 8.70 -0.72 -27.69
C ASN A 199 8.89 -2.22 -27.94
N PRO A 200 8.98 -2.70 -29.20
CA PRO A 200 8.94 -4.14 -29.54
C PRO A 200 10.05 -4.99 -28.92
N GLU A 201 11.22 -4.43 -28.67
CA GLU A 201 12.39 -5.14 -28.14
C GLU A 201 12.49 -5.12 -26.60
N LEU A 202 11.54 -4.45 -25.93
CA LEU A 202 11.62 -4.20 -24.51
C LEU A 202 11.20 -5.44 -23.71
N ASN A 203 12.00 -5.84 -22.73
CA ASN A 203 11.58 -6.82 -21.73
C ASN A 203 10.65 -6.17 -20.71
N ILE A 204 9.71 -6.94 -20.19
CA ILE A 204 8.84 -6.55 -19.09
C ILE A 204 9.32 -7.26 -17.83
N LEU A 205 9.92 -6.50 -16.90
CA LEU A 205 10.30 -6.99 -15.59
C LEU A 205 9.14 -6.82 -14.61
N MET A 206 8.56 -7.91 -14.16
CA MET A 206 7.54 -7.93 -13.13
C MET A 206 8.18 -8.02 -11.76
N LEU A 207 8.04 -6.95 -10.98
CA LEU A 207 8.68 -6.78 -9.68
C LEU A 207 7.63 -6.79 -8.56
N PRO A 208 7.45 -7.90 -7.82
CA PRO A 208 6.42 -8.01 -6.81
C PRO A 208 6.76 -7.17 -5.57
N GLN A 209 5.73 -6.58 -4.97
CA GLN A 209 5.84 -5.76 -3.77
C GLN A 209 5.01 -6.30 -2.59
N LEU A 210 4.26 -7.38 -2.79
CA LEU A 210 3.48 -8.02 -1.75
C LEU A 210 3.69 -9.53 -1.77
N PHE A 211 4.08 -10.11 -0.62
CA PHE A 211 4.48 -11.52 -0.45
C PHE A 211 3.83 -12.18 0.77
N CYS A 212 2.64 -11.79 1.15
CA CYS A 212 1.98 -12.27 2.36
C CYS A 212 1.10 -13.50 2.10
N GLY A 213 1.69 -14.67 1.92
CA GLY A 213 0.93 -15.93 1.81
C GLY A 213 0.77 -16.45 0.39
N ARG A 214 -0.20 -17.36 0.18
CA ARG A 214 -0.45 -18.05 -1.11
C ARG A 214 -1.65 -17.51 -1.87
N GLU A 215 -2.41 -16.60 -1.30
CA GLU A 215 -3.60 -16.03 -1.92
C GLU A 215 -3.21 -14.86 -2.83
N TYR A 216 -3.87 -14.72 -3.96
CA TYR A 216 -3.66 -13.61 -4.92
C TYR A 216 -3.77 -12.22 -4.28
N ALA A 217 -4.66 -12.05 -3.33
CA ALA A 217 -4.81 -10.80 -2.60
C ALA A 217 -3.56 -10.38 -1.82
N LEU A 218 -2.70 -11.35 -1.48
CA LEU A 218 -1.57 -11.21 -0.57
C LEU A 218 -0.23 -11.59 -1.23
N ASN A 219 -0.22 -11.93 -2.53
CA ASN A 219 0.98 -12.34 -3.24
C ASN A 219 0.93 -11.95 -4.71
N ASP A 220 1.73 -10.97 -5.09
CA ASP A 220 1.80 -10.48 -6.46
C ASP A 220 2.33 -11.54 -7.44
N VAL A 221 3.19 -12.44 -6.99
CA VAL A 221 3.83 -13.47 -7.85
C VAL A 221 2.80 -14.40 -8.49
N GLU A 222 1.71 -14.71 -7.80
CA GLU A 222 0.66 -15.59 -8.37
C GLU A 222 -0.03 -14.92 -9.57
N LEU A 223 -0.37 -13.63 -9.44
CA LEU A 223 -0.90 -12.84 -10.57
C LEU A 223 0.11 -12.80 -11.73
N PHE A 224 1.39 -12.57 -11.44
CA PHE A 224 2.44 -12.46 -12.47
C PHE A 224 2.63 -13.76 -13.24
N ARG A 225 2.55 -14.91 -12.56
CA ARG A 225 2.60 -16.23 -13.19
C ARG A 225 1.43 -16.46 -14.14
N ASP A 226 0.22 -16.05 -13.74
CA ASP A 226 -0.95 -16.18 -14.62
C ASP A 226 -0.85 -15.28 -15.84
N LEU A 227 -0.37 -14.05 -15.67
CA LEU A 227 -0.13 -13.11 -16.77
C LEU A 227 0.95 -13.66 -17.74
N ALA A 228 2.06 -14.17 -17.22
CA ALA A 228 3.12 -14.77 -18.04
C ALA A 228 2.61 -15.99 -18.80
N LYS A 229 1.81 -16.84 -18.15
CA LYS A 229 1.17 -17.98 -18.80
C LYS A 229 0.18 -17.57 -19.89
N ALA A 230 -0.64 -16.57 -19.64
CA ALA A 230 -1.64 -16.07 -20.60
C ALA A 230 -0.97 -15.44 -21.81
N LYS A 231 0.09 -14.66 -21.63
CA LYS A 231 0.83 -14.04 -22.75
C LYS A 231 1.77 -15.00 -23.47
N ASN A 232 2.34 -15.98 -22.74
CA ASN A 232 3.32 -16.95 -23.27
C ASN A 232 4.45 -16.29 -24.10
N ASP A 233 5.03 -15.21 -23.56
CA ASP A 233 6.07 -14.42 -24.21
C ASP A 233 7.36 -14.41 -23.39
N SER A 234 8.49 -14.77 -24.00
CA SER A 234 9.79 -14.86 -23.34
C SER A 234 10.37 -13.51 -22.89
N ARG A 235 9.80 -12.40 -23.31
CA ARG A 235 10.18 -11.06 -22.84
C ARG A 235 9.64 -10.72 -21.45
N ILE A 236 8.77 -11.56 -20.87
CA ILE A 236 8.26 -11.41 -19.50
C ILE A 236 9.26 -12.07 -18.54
N ILE A 237 9.77 -11.27 -17.61
CA ILE A 237 10.70 -11.71 -16.57
C ILE A 237 10.02 -11.48 -15.22
N ILE A 238 9.89 -12.51 -14.39
CA ILE A 238 9.31 -12.43 -13.06
C ILE A 238 10.42 -12.58 -12.02
N THR A 239 10.54 -11.60 -11.13
CA THR A 239 11.37 -11.77 -9.93
C THR A 239 10.50 -12.40 -8.84
N ALA A 240 10.71 -13.69 -8.55
CA ALA A 240 9.81 -14.46 -7.69
C ALA A 240 10.13 -14.36 -6.20
N ASP A 241 11.28 -13.77 -5.84
CA ASP A 241 11.74 -13.65 -4.46
C ASP A 241 11.42 -12.28 -3.83
N CYS A 242 11.37 -12.24 -2.50
CA CYS A 242 11.19 -11.02 -1.73
C CYS A 242 12.52 -10.26 -1.61
N TYR A 243 12.81 -9.43 -2.58
CA TYR A 243 13.99 -8.56 -2.57
C TYR A 243 13.76 -7.32 -1.69
N SER A 244 14.85 -6.86 -1.05
CA SER A 244 14.82 -5.62 -0.26
C SER A 244 14.40 -4.41 -1.11
N SER A 245 13.90 -3.36 -0.45
CA SER A 245 13.59 -2.08 -1.09
C SER A 245 14.76 -1.53 -1.91
N ASP A 246 15.99 -1.72 -1.42
CA ASP A 246 17.21 -1.21 -2.04
C ASP A 246 17.50 -1.91 -3.38
N ILE A 247 17.32 -3.24 -3.43
CA ILE A 247 17.43 -4.01 -4.67
C ILE A 247 16.32 -3.60 -5.64
N GLN A 248 15.07 -3.46 -5.16
CA GLN A 248 13.95 -3.03 -5.99
C GLN A 248 14.18 -1.64 -6.58
N GLN A 249 14.63 -0.66 -5.78
CA GLN A 249 14.97 0.66 -6.26
C GLN A 249 16.12 0.64 -7.27
N THR A 250 17.14 -0.18 -7.02
CA THR A 250 18.28 -0.34 -7.96
C THR A 250 17.82 -0.97 -9.29
N LEU A 251 16.89 -1.92 -9.28
CA LEU A 251 16.31 -2.48 -10.51
C LEU A 251 15.50 -1.40 -11.24
N ILE A 252 14.66 -0.67 -10.53
CA ILE A 252 13.84 0.41 -11.10
C ILE A 252 14.73 1.49 -11.71
N SER A 253 15.84 1.88 -11.07
CA SER A 253 16.75 2.92 -11.57
C SER A 253 17.36 2.61 -12.95
N LYS A 254 17.33 1.34 -13.38
CA LYS A 254 17.83 0.88 -14.68
C LYS A 254 16.73 0.63 -15.71
N ALA A 255 15.48 0.75 -15.32
CA ALA A 255 14.34 0.60 -16.20
C ALA A 255 14.17 1.81 -17.13
N LYS A 256 13.62 1.60 -18.31
CA LYS A 256 13.25 2.67 -19.22
C LYS A 256 12.11 3.52 -18.65
N TYR A 257 11.12 2.86 -18.07
CA TYR A 257 9.98 3.46 -17.36
C TYR A 257 9.30 2.42 -16.47
N VAL A 258 8.34 2.88 -15.67
CA VAL A 258 7.54 2.02 -14.77
C VAL A 258 6.06 2.20 -15.10
N ILE A 259 5.30 1.10 -15.14
CA ILE A 259 3.83 1.13 -15.06
C ILE A 259 3.45 0.38 -13.78
N GLY A 260 2.78 1.05 -12.84
CA GLY A 260 2.52 0.45 -11.54
C GLY A 260 1.14 0.72 -10.98
N ALA A 261 0.53 -0.35 -10.43
CA ALA A 261 -0.67 -0.31 -9.62
C ALA A 261 -0.36 -0.50 -8.11
N ARG A 262 0.90 -0.61 -7.72
CA ARG A 262 1.38 -0.61 -6.32
C ARG A 262 2.02 0.71 -5.99
N TYR A 263 1.67 1.28 -4.84
CA TYR A 263 2.12 2.61 -4.40
C TYR A 263 3.65 2.77 -4.46
N HIS A 264 4.40 1.84 -3.85
CA HIS A 264 5.85 1.95 -3.79
C HIS A 264 6.54 1.72 -5.15
N SER A 265 5.90 1.11 -6.14
CA SER A 265 6.49 1.05 -7.49
C SER A 265 6.61 2.44 -8.10
N ILE A 266 5.64 3.32 -7.82
CA ILE A 266 5.64 4.71 -8.27
C ILE A 266 6.56 5.57 -7.40
N VAL A 267 6.51 5.40 -6.07
CA VAL A 267 7.45 6.08 -5.15
C VAL A 267 8.90 5.82 -5.55
N PHE A 268 9.26 4.56 -5.79
CA PHE A 268 10.62 4.18 -6.17
C PHE A 268 11.01 4.72 -7.55
N ALA A 269 10.09 4.71 -8.53
CA ALA A 269 10.34 5.31 -9.83
C ALA A 269 10.62 6.80 -9.73
N LEU A 270 9.79 7.53 -9.00
CA LEU A 270 9.97 8.98 -8.76
C LEU A 270 11.28 9.27 -8.02
N ASN A 271 11.58 8.49 -6.98
CA ASN A 271 12.82 8.63 -6.20
C ASN A 271 14.08 8.39 -7.04
N GLN A 272 14.01 7.48 -8.02
CA GLN A 272 15.12 7.17 -8.92
C GLN A 272 15.13 8.02 -10.20
N GLY A 273 14.21 8.97 -10.34
CA GLY A 273 14.11 9.83 -11.53
C GLY A 273 13.70 9.07 -12.81
N VAL A 274 12.98 7.95 -12.67
CA VAL A 274 12.52 7.11 -13.80
C VAL A 274 11.09 7.50 -14.17
N PRO A 275 10.78 7.73 -15.46
CA PRO A 275 9.41 7.99 -15.91
C PRO A 275 8.44 6.91 -15.43
N CYS A 276 7.24 7.29 -14.98
CA CYS A 276 6.28 6.32 -14.49
C CYS A 276 4.85 6.65 -14.90
N ILE A 277 4.02 5.60 -15.00
CA ILE A 277 2.57 5.67 -15.19
C ILE A 277 1.91 4.99 -14.00
N ALA A 278 1.16 5.76 -13.23
CA ALA A 278 0.48 5.28 -12.03
C ALA A 278 -0.95 4.84 -12.34
N LEU A 279 -1.25 3.57 -12.12
CA LEU A 279 -2.62 3.04 -12.19
C LEU A 279 -3.26 3.17 -10.80
N SER A 280 -3.87 4.33 -10.54
CA SER A 280 -4.35 4.72 -9.22
C SER A 280 -5.76 4.20 -8.96
N TYR A 281 -5.91 3.22 -8.10
CA TYR A 281 -7.20 2.71 -7.64
C TYR A 281 -7.57 3.19 -6.22
N GLU A 282 -6.67 3.90 -5.55
CA GLU A 282 -6.84 4.49 -4.22
C GLU A 282 -6.30 5.92 -4.18
N HIS A 283 -6.85 6.73 -3.27
CA HIS A 283 -6.54 8.16 -3.14
C HIS A 283 -5.05 8.47 -2.89
N LYS A 284 -4.32 7.60 -2.18
CA LYS A 284 -2.94 7.83 -1.75
C LYS A 284 -1.95 8.00 -2.92
N MET A 285 -2.15 7.26 -4.01
CA MET A 285 -1.26 7.36 -5.19
C MET A 285 -1.53 8.64 -5.96
N ALA A 286 -2.80 8.98 -6.16
CA ALA A 286 -3.18 10.26 -6.75
C ALA A 286 -2.71 11.43 -5.88
N GLY A 287 -2.89 11.34 -4.54
CA GLY A 287 -2.45 12.35 -3.59
C GLY A 287 -0.92 12.56 -3.61
N LEU A 288 -0.12 11.50 -3.75
CA LEU A 288 1.32 11.62 -3.95
C LEU A 288 1.67 12.41 -5.20
N LEU A 289 1.04 12.08 -6.33
CA LEU A 289 1.32 12.75 -7.60
C LEU A 289 0.82 14.20 -7.60
N GLU A 290 -0.27 14.50 -6.89
CA GLU A 290 -0.71 15.87 -6.61
C GLU A 290 0.33 16.64 -5.81
N THR A 291 0.86 16.06 -4.72
CA THR A 291 1.93 16.66 -3.89
C THR A 291 3.19 16.99 -4.71
N LEU A 292 3.50 16.15 -5.71
CA LEU A 292 4.70 16.30 -6.53
C LEU A 292 4.46 17.06 -7.87
N ASP A 293 3.27 17.58 -8.08
CA ASP A 293 2.87 18.27 -9.34
C ASP A 293 3.09 17.39 -10.58
N LYS A 294 2.63 16.12 -10.49
CA LYS A 294 2.78 15.07 -11.51
C LYS A 294 1.45 14.36 -11.83
N THR A 295 0.35 15.08 -11.73
CA THR A 295 -1.00 14.52 -11.94
C THR A 295 -1.22 13.94 -13.33
N GLU A 296 -0.51 14.44 -14.33
CA GLU A 296 -0.55 13.95 -15.71
C GLU A 296 -0.06 12.50 -15.86
N TRP A 297 0.69 11.97 -14.90
CA TRP A 297 1.17 10.57 -14.89
C TRP A 297 0.23 9.62 -14.13
N CYS A 298 -0.90 10.14 -13.63
CA CYS A 298 -1.88 9.41 -12.87
C CYS A 298 -3.08 9.03 -13.73
N ILE A 299 -3.33 7.74 -13.89
CA ILE A 299 -4.53 7.20 -14.52
C ILE A 299 -5.47 6.70 -13.43
N GLU A 300 -6.70 7.23 -13.38
CA GLU A 300 -7.75 6.75 -12.48
C GLU A 300 -8.14 5.31 -12.84
N PHE A 301 -7.94 4.39 -11.92
CA PHE A 301 -8.06 2.96 -12.17
C PHE A 301 -9.20 2.28 -11.40
N SER A 302 -9.88 2.95 -10.47
CA SER A 302 -10.92 2.34 -9.61
C SER A 302 -12.17 1.87 -10.35
N LYS A 303 -12.40 2.32 -11.59
CA LYS A 303 -13.53 1.96 -12.45
C LYS A 303 -13.13 1.41 -13.82
N THR A 304 -11.84 1.24 -14.05
CA THR A 304 -11.31 0.85 -15.37
C THR A 304 -11.84 -0.51 -15.79
N LEU A 305 -11.88 -1.47 -14.90
CA LEU A 305 -12.25 -2.86 -15.23
C LEU A 305 -13.77 -3.10 -15.29
N ASP A 306 -14.60 -2.09 -15.00
CA ASP A 306 -16.06 -2.22 -14.97
C ASP A 306 -16.70 -2.38 -16.35
N SER A 307 -16.04 -1.91 -17.41
CA SER A 307 -16.55 -2.00 -18.78
C SER A 307 -15.41 -1.95 -19.82
N GLU A 308 -15.65 -2.52 -20.99
CA GLU A 308 -14.72 -2.44 -22.12
C GLU A 308 -14.41 -0.99 -22.52
N LYS A 309 -15.41 -0.11 -22.48
CA LYS A 309 -15.22 1.33 -22.77
C LYS A 309 -14.24 1.99 -21.81
N ASN A 310 -14.31 1.66 -20.52
CA ASN A 310 -13.39 2.20 -19.53
C ASN A 310 -11.98 1.60 -19.70
N GLN A 311 -11.91 0.32 -20.04
CA GLN A 311 -10.63 -0.34 -20.35
C GLN A 311 -9.94 0.32 -21.54
N GLU A 312 -10.66 0.55 -22.65
CA GLU A 312 -10.11 1.19 -23.83
C GLU A 312 -9.64 2.61 -23.55
N LYS A 313 -10.44 3.41 -22.81
CA LYS A 313 -10.03 4.75 -22.37
C LYS A 313 -8.72 4.71 -21.58
N CYS A 314 -8.56 3.74 -20.68
CA CYS A 314 -7.33 3.58 -19.90
C CYS A 314 -6.14 3.17 -20.79
N LEU A 315 -6.34 2.25 -21.75
CA LEU A 315 -5.31 1.86 -22.72
C LEU A 315 -4.88 3.04 -23.59
N GLU A 316 -5.82 3.88 -24.06
CA GLU A 316 -5.50 5.11 -24.79
C GLU A 316 -4.63 6.09 -23.96
N GLN A 317 -4.92 6.21 -22.65
CA GLN A 317 -4.13 7.05 -21.76
C GLN A 317 -2.71 6.45 -21.57
N ILE A 318 -2.61 5.14 -21.35
CA ILE A 318 -1.33 4.43 -21.23
C ILE A 318 -0.51 4.64 -22.52
N ARG A 319 -1.11 4.42 -23.69
CA ARG A 319 -0.48 4.61 -25.01
C ARG A 319 0.11 6.01 -25.22
N LYS A 320 -0.57 7.03 -24.70
CA LYS A 320 -0.12 8.44 -24.78
C LYS A 320 1.04 8.75 -23.82
N LEU A 321 1.15 8.01 -22.71
CA LEU A 321 2.14 8.25 -21.66
C LEU A 321 3.38 7.35 -21.77
N ILE A 322 3.34 6.28 -22.56
CA ILE A 322 4.52 5.45 -22.82
C ILE A 322 5.57 6.28 -23.55
N PRO A 323 6.83 6.33 -23.01
CA PRO A 323 7.92 7.10 -23.61
C PRO A 323 8.38 6.56 -24.96
#